data_434012b68f483291b00f0cd72f862876
#
_entry.id   434012b68f483291b00f0cd72f862876
#
_cell.length_a   1.000
_cell.length_b   1.000
_cell.length_c   1.000
_cell.angle_alpha   90.00
_cell.angle_beta   90.00
_cell.angle_gamma   90.00
#
_symmetry.space_group_name_H-M   'P 1'
#
loop_
_entity.id
_entity.type
_entity.pdbx_description
1 polymer ?
#
loop_
_entity_poly.entity_id
_entity_poly.type
_entity_poly.pdbx_seq_one_letter_code
_entity_poly.pdbx_strand_id
1 'polypeptide(L)'
;MNVNEIRKAFPILEQKINGKPIVYFDSACMSLKPKSVVEAMNEYYYEFTGCAERSDHSFASKTNEKFEETRELIAKFVNAKNTKEIIFSRNATESLNEIAGGLDLKENEIVIGTDKEHNSNLIPWL
;
A
#
# COMPACT_ATOMS: atom_id res chain seq x y z
N MET A 1 3.80 17.67 15.49
CA MET A 1 3.03 17.47 14.24
C MET A 1 1.69 18.19 14.38
N ASN A 2 1.34 19.09 13.46
CA ASN A 2 0.09 19.85 13.53
C ASN A 2 -1.06 19.05 12.85
N VAL A 3 -1.98 18.51 13.65
CA VAL A 3 -3.12 17.70 13.17
C VAL A 3 -3.99 18.48 12.17
N ASN A 4 -4.18 19.78 12.37
CA ASN A 4 -4.99 20.59 11.46
C ASN A 4 -4.36 20.73 10.08
N GLU A 5 -3.04 20.81 9.98
CA GLU A 5 -2.33 20.83 8.70
C GLU A 5 -2.42 19.48 7.99
N ILE A 6 -2.31 18.37 8.74
CA ILE A 6 -2.49 17.04 8.15
C ILE A 6 -3.91 16.86 7.62
N ARG A 7 -4.91 17.30 8.37
CA ARG A 7 -6.33 17.19 7.93
C ARG A 7 -6.60 17.90 6.61
N LYS A 8 -5.93 19.02 6.33
CA LYS A 8 -6.06 19.75 5.05
C LYS A 8 -5.59 18.91 3.83
N ALA A 9 -4.72 17.94 4.03
CA ALA A 9 -4.32 17.04 2.96
C ALA A 9 -5.43 16.07 2.53
N PHE A 10 -6.52 15.98 3.28
CA PHE A 10 -7.65 15.07 3.03
C PHE A 10 -8.94 15.86 2.75
N PRO A 11 -9.22 16.22 1.50
CA PRO A 11 -10.38 17.07 1.15
C PRO A 11 -11.73 16.52 1.63
N ILE A 12 -11.87 15.20 1.72
CA ILE A 12 -13.09 14.56 2.20
C ILE A 12 -13.45 15.00 3.64
N LEU A 13 -12.46 15.37 4.45
CA LEU A 13 -12.67 15.82 5.83
C LEU A 13 -13.17 17.27 5.94
N GLU A 14 -13.24 18.01 4.83
CA GLU A 14 -13.85 19.34 4.76
C GLU A 14 -15.38 19.27 4.67
N GLN A 15 -15.92 18.12 4.30
CA GLN A 15 -17.36 17.90 4.23
C GLN A 15 -18.00 17.98 5.61
N LYS A 16 -19.30 18.27 5.63
CA LYS A 16 -20.10 18.31 6.85
C LYS A 16 -21.28 17.36 6.72
N ILE A 17 -21.58 16.64 7.80
CA ILE A 17 -22.77 15.81 7.94
C ILE A 17 -23.68 16.48 8.96
N ASN A 18 -24.89 16.85 8.56
CA ASN A 18 -25.85 17.59 9.40
C ASN A 18 -25.25 18.87 10.01
N GLY A 19 -24.44 19.61 9.20
CA GLY A 19 -23.79 20.86 9.60
C GLY A 19 -22.57 20.69 10.52
N LYS A 20 -22.19 19.47 10.89
CA LYS A 20 -21.04 19.16 11.76
C LYS A 20 -19.86 18.62 10.96
N PRO A 21 -18.61 18.90 11.39
CA PRO A 21 -17.42 18.30 10.79
C PRO A 21 -17.47 16.77 10.86
N ILE A 22 -16.91 16.11 9.84
CA ILE A 22 -16.82 14.65 9.80
C ILE A 22 -15.84 14.15 10.89
N VAL A 23 -16.30 13.13 11.62
CA VAL A 23 -15.47 12.26 12.46
C VAL A 23 -15.43 10.88 11.80
N TYR A 24 -14.24 10.40 11.47
CA TYR A 24 -14.04 9.15 10.73
C TYR A 24 -13.16 8.19 11.53
N PHE A 25 -13.66 7.01 11.85
CA PHE A 25 -12.97 5.97 12.63
C PHE A 25 -12.95 4.60 11.95
N ASP A 26 -13.19 4.55 10.64
CA ASP A 26 -13.25 3.29 9.88
C ASP A 26 -12.00 3.05 9.00
N SER A 27 -10.84 3.55 9.41
CA SER A 27 -9.59 3.36 8.66
C SER A 27 -9.11 1.90 8.63
N ALA A 28 -9.64 1.05 9.50
CA ALA A 28 -9.38 -0.39 9.44
C ALA A 28 -9.93 -1.02 8.16
N CYS A 29 -11.11 -0.57 7.72
CA CYS A 29 -11.72 -1.02 6.47
C CYS A 29 -11.20 -0.20 5.27
N MET A 30 -11.25 1.13 5.37
CA MET A 30 -10.88 2.02 4.28
C MET A 30 -10.18 3.27 4.78
N SER A 31 -8.90 3.38 4.55
CA SER A 31 -8.17 4.62 4.82
C SER A 31 -8.59 5.73 3.86
N LEU A 32 -8.81 6.94 4.39
CA LEU A 32 -9.03 8.12 3.57
C LEU A 32 -7.79 8.41 2.71
N LYS A 33 -8.00 8.93 1.52
CA LYS A 33 -6.91 9.22 0.58
C LYS A 33 -6.54 10.70 0.62
N PRO A 34 -5.27 11.04 0.83
CA PRO A 34 -4.83 12.41 0.70
C PRO A 34 -4.89 12.87 -0.76
N LYS A 35 -5.03 14.16 -0.96
CA LYS A 35 -5.11 14.79 -2.29
C LYS A 35 -3.94 14.38 -3.19
N SER A 36 -2.72 14.34 -2.64
CA SER A 36 -1.52 13.97 -3.38
C SER A 36 -1.58 12.55 -3.98
N VAL A 37 -2.21 11.60 -3.32
CA VAL A 37 -2.37 10.23 -3.84
C VAL A 37 -3.32 10.23 -5.04
N VAL A 38 -4.44 10.96 -4.94
CA VAL A 38 -5.41 11.06 -6.05
C VAL A 38 -4.80 11.79 -7.24
N GLU A 39 -4.03 12.84 -6.99
CA GLU A 39 -3.32 13.60 -8.05
C GLU A 39 -2.26 12.73 -8.75
N ALA A 40 -1.48 11.95 -8.03
CA ALA A 40 -0.50 11.03 -8.61
C ALA A 40 -1.17 9.94 -9.47
N MET A 41 -2.32 9.41 -9.04
CA MET A 41 -3.10 8.48 -9.86
C MET A 41 -3.62 9.14 -11.14
N ASN A 42 -4.13 10.37 -11.05
CA ASN A 42 -4.59 11.12 -12.21
C ASN A 42 -3.43 11.42 -13.18
N GLU A 43 -2.27 11.85 -12.67
CA GLU A 43 -1.06 12.06 -13.47
C GLU A 43 -0.71 10.80 -14.27
N TYR A 44 -0.67 9.63 -13.61
CA TYR A 44 -0.40 8.37 -14.29
C TYR A 44 -1.38 8.10 -15.43
N TYR A 45 -2.69 8.23 -15.17
CA TYR A 45 -3.69 7.91 -16.19
C TYR A 45 -3.77 8.95 -17.32
N TYR A 46 -3.50 10.21 -17.06
CA TYR A 46 -3.62 11.26 -18.06
C TYR A 46 -2.33 11.49 -18.86
N GLU A 47 -1.17 11.23 -18.27
CA GLU A 47 0.09 11.68 -18.86
C GLU A 47 1.02 10.57 -19.33
N PHE A 48 1.06 9.40 -18.65
CA PHE A 48 2.06 8.39 -18.97
C PHE A 48 1.66 6.95 -18.69
N THR A 49 0.40 6.59 -18.88
CA THR A 49 -0.04 5.20 -18.74
C THR A 49 0.79 4.28 -19.64
N GLY A 50 1.52 3.35 -19.03
CA GLY A 50 2.39 2.42 -19.74
C GLY A 50 2.55 1.10 -18.99
N CYS A 51 2.93 0.05 -19.72
CA CYS A 51 3.23 -1.26 -19.14
C CYS A 51 4.67 -1.24 -18.60
N ALA A 52 4.81 -1.29 -17.28
CA ALA A 52 6.13 -1.37 -16.66
C ALA A 52 6.86 -2.65 -17.09
N GLU A 53 8.18 -2.56 -17.27
CA GLU A 53 9.12 -3.65 -17.57
C GLU A 53 8.86 -4.45 -18.87
N ARG A 54 7.85 -4.06 -19.68
CA ARG A 54 7.48 -4.82 -20.89
C ARG A 54 7.44 -4.02 -22.17
N SER A 55 7.57 -2.70 -22.09
CA SER A 55 7.46 -1.82 -23.26
C SER A 55 8.55 -0.76 -23.26
N ASP A 56 9.01 -0.35 -24.46
CA ASP A 56 10.16 0.54 -24.65
C ASP A 56 9.76 1.97 -25.04
N HIS A 57 8.44 2.26 -25.17
CA HIS A 57 8.00 3.60 -25.52
C HIS A 57 8.07 4.56 -24.31
N SER A 58 8.04 5.87 -24.57
CA SER A 58 8.28 6.93 -23.57
C SER A 58 7.38 6.84 -22.33
N PHE A 59 6.10 6.45 -22.49
CA PHE A 59 5.18 6.31 -21.35
C PHE A 59 5.57 5.15 -20.45
N ALA A 60 5.96 4.01 -21.03
CA ALA A 60 6.43 2.87 -20.27
C ALA A 60 7.74 3.17 -19.54
N SER A 61 8.67 3.90 -20.18
CA SER A 61 9.91 4.34 -19.54
C SER A 61 9.63 5.23 -18.32
N LYS A 62 8.70 6.19 -18.43
CA LYS A 62 8.29 7.05 -17.31
C LYS A 62 7.60 6.22 -16.21
N THR A 63 6.79 5.23 -16.58
CA THR A 63 6.17 4.31 -15.61
C THR A 63 7.22 3.49 -14.86
N ASN A 64 8.22 2.97 -15.55
CA ASN A 64 9.33 2.23 -14.93
C ASN A 64 10.12 3.10 -13.96
N GLU A 65 10.47 4.33 -14.37
CA GLU A 65 11.17 5.28 -13.51
C GLU A 65 10.39 5.52 -12.21
N LYS A 66 9.10 5.83 -12.30
CA LYS A 66 8.24 6.07 -11.13
C LYS A 66 8.07 4.83 -10.25
N PHE A 67 8.02 3.65 -10.86
CA PHE A 67 7.91 2.39 -10.13
C PHE A 67 9.18 2.11 -9.32
N GLU A 68 10.36 2.27 -9.93
CA GLU A 68 11.64 2.07 -9.23
C GLU A 68 11.92 3.15 -8.19
N GLU A 69 11.64 4.43 -8.46
CA GLU A 69 11.69 5.50 -7.46
C GLU A 69 10.83 5.15 -6.22
N THR A 70 9.63 4.63 -6.45
CA THR A 70 8.73 4.23 -5.35
C THR A 70 9.31 3.06 -4.56
N ARG A 71 9.89 2.06 -5.25
CA ARG A 71 10.56 0.92 -4.61
C ARG A 71 11.72 1.37 -3.73
N GLU A 72 12.56 2.28 -4.23
CA GLU A 72 13.67 2.86 -3.48
C GLU A 72 13.20 3.64 -2.24
N LEU A 73 12.15 4.46 -2.38
CA LEU A 73 11.57 5.21 -1.27
C LEU A 73 11.04 4.28 -0.17
N ILE A 74 10.35 3.20 -0.54
CA ILE A 74 9.84 2.22 0.41
C ILE A 74 10.99 1.46 1.07
N ALA A 75 11.99 1.01 0.31
CA ALA A 75 13.17 0.34 0.84
C ALA A 75 13.86 1.22 1.91
N LYS A 76 14.05 2.50 1.61
CA LYS A 76 14.60 3.46 2.55
C LYS A 76 13.71 3.66 3.78
N PHE A 77 12.40 3.75 3.60
CA PHE A 77 11.43 3.95 4.69
C PHE A 77 11.42 2.79 5.68
N VAL A 78 11.49 1.54 5.20
CA VAL A 78 11.52 0.34 6.04
C VAL A 78 12.93 -0.10 6.43
N ASN A 79 13.96 0.67 6.03
CA ASN A 79 15.38 0.37 6.28
C ASN A 79 15.81 -0.99 5.68
N ALA A 80 15.30 -1.34 4.51
CA ALA A 80 15.73 -2.51 3.75
C ALA A 80 17.17 -2.29 3.21
N LYS A 81 17.95 -3.36 3.12
CA LYS A 81 19.33 -3.32 2.61
C LYS A 81 19.38 -3.24 1.08
N ASN A 82 18.34 -3.73 0.42
CA ASN A 82 18.28 -3.82 -1.03
C ASN A 82 16.83 -3.57 -1.50
N THR A 83 16.66 -2.87 -2.62
CA THR A 83 15.36 -2.65 -3.25
C THR A 83 14.68 -3.95 -3.68
N LYS A 84 15.45 -5.01 -3.96
CA LYS A 84 14.92 -6.35 -4.26
C LYS A 84 14.18 -7.02 -3.09
N GLU A 85 14.32 -6.49 -1.87
CA GLU A 85 13.56 -6.96 -0.70
C GLU A 85 12.14 -6.39 -0.69
N ILE A 86 11.82 -5.43 -1.59
CA ILE A 86 10.51 -4.80 -1.70
C ILE A 86 9.70 -5.48 -2.80
N ILE A 87 8.63 -6.12 -2.43
CA ILE A 87 7.66 -6.74 -3.33
C ILE A 87 6.33 -6.00 -3.19
N PHE A 88 5.76 -5.59 -4.32
CA PHE A 88 4.43 -5.00 -4.37
C PHE A 88 3.38 -6.08 -4.58
N SER A 89 2.36 -6.09 -3.73
CA SER A 89 1.19 -6.94 -3.85
C SER A 89 -0.09 -6.11 -3.85
N ARG A 90 -1.21 -6.73 -4.18
CA ARG A 90 -2.51 -6.01 -4.22
C ARG A 90 -3.04 -5.64 -2.84
N ASN A 91 -2.72 -6.44 -1.84
CA ASN A 91 -3.20 -6.24 -0.47
C ASN A 91 -2.47 -7.18 0.51
N ALA A 92 -2.66 -6.93 1.82
CA ALA A 92 -2.06 -7.74 2.88
C ALA A 92 -2.49 -9.23 2.84
N THR A 93 -3.71 -9.54 2.40
CA THR A 93 -4.16 -10.93 2.26
C THR A 93 -3.31 -11.69 1.25
N GLU A 94 -3.06 -11.09 0.08
CA GLU A 94 -2.17 -11.69 -0.93
C GLU A 94 -0.75 -11.89 -0.38
N SER A 95 -0.15 -10.84 0.20
CA SER A 95 1.19 -10.92 0.78
C SER A 95 1.32 -12.03 1.83
N LEU A 96 0.34 -12.17 2.72
CA LEU A 96 0.36 -13.21 3.76
C LEU A 96 0.24 -14.62 3.17
N ASN A 97 -0.57 -14.81 2.13
CA ASN A 97 -0.67 -16.08 1.43
C ASN A 97 0.61 -16.41 0.65
N GLU A 98 1.23 -15.41 0.01
CA GLU A 98 2.53 -15.59 -0.66
C GLU A 98 3.63 -16.01 0.32
N ILE A 99 3.68 -15.36 1.51
CA ILE A 99 4.63 -15.72 2.56
C ILE A 99 4.35 -17.13 3.06
N ALA A 100 3.11 -17.45 3.41
CA ALA A 100 2.75 -18.77 3.91
C ALA A 100 3.05 -19.89 2.91
N GLY A 101 2.73 -19.67 1.62
CA GLY A 101 3.02 -20.64 0.56
C GLY A 101 4.49 -20.70 0.15
N GLY A 102 5.27 -19.64 0.41
CA GLY A 102 6.69 -19.57 0.08
C GLY A 102 7.63 -20.09 1.19
N LEU A 103 7.14 -20.20 2.43
CA LEU A 103 7.90 -20.77 3.53
C LEU A 103 7.90 -22.30 3.44
N ASP A 104 9.07 -22.89 3.35
CA ASP A 104 9.26 -24.35 3.37
C ASP A 104 9.34 -24.83 4.83
N LEU A 105 8.21 -24.72 5.55
CA LEU A 105 8.10 -25.14 6.93
C LEU A 105 8.29 -26.66 7.06
N LYS A 106 9.16 -27.04 7.98
CA LYS A 106 9.47 -28.45 8.23
C LYS A 106 8.59 -29.02 9.36
N GLU A 107 8.53 -30.32 9.43
CA GLU A 107 7.90 -31.03 10.54
C GLU A 107 8.52 -30.54 11.88
N ASN A 108 7.68 -30.19 12.84
CA ASN A 108 8.03 -29.59 14.13
C ASN A 108 8.41 -28.09 14.14
N GLU A 109 8.33 -27.38 13.02
CA GLU A 109 8.35 -25.90 13.05
C GLU A 109 6.97 -25.37 13.42
N ILE A 110 6.93 -24.25 14.13
CA ILE A 110 5.69 -23.72 14.71
C ILE A 110 5.48 -22.28 14.21
N VAL A 111 4.27 -22.01 13.73
CA VAL A 111 3.79 -20.65 13.51
C VAL A 111 3.00 -20.20 14.74
N ILE A 112 3.38 -19.08 15.33
CA ILE A 112 2.70 -18.51 16.49
C ILE A 112 1.83 -17.35 16.04
N GLY A 113 0.53 -17.43 16.29
CA GLY A 113 -0.44 -16.37 16.08
C GLY A 113 -1.18 -16.02 17.37
N THR A 114 -2.02 -15.01 17.33
CA THR A 114 -2.91 -14.64 18.43
C THR A 114 -4.35 -15.08 18.15
N ASP A 115 -5.20 -15.08 19.16
CA ASP A 115 -6.64 -15.35 19.04
C ASP A 115 -7.43 -14.16 18.47
N LYS A 116 -6.75 -13.04 18.19
CA LYS A 116 -7.33 -11.80 17.64
C LYS A 116 -6.88 -11.50 16.21
N GLU A 117 -6.26 -12.46 15.55
CA GLU A 117 -5.82 -12.29 14.17
C GLU A 117 -6.98 -12.04 13.22
N HIS A 118 -6.73 -11.18 12.23
CA HIS A 118 -7.61 -11.09 11.08
C HIS A 118 -7.55 -12.39 10.27
N ASN A 119 -8.66 -12.79 9.66
CA ASN A 119 -8.73 -14.04 8.88
C ASN A 119 -7.62 -14.16 7.82
N SER A 120 -7.19 -13.05 7.23
CA SER A 120 -6.09 -13.04 6.25
C SER A 120 -4.75 -13.51 6.84
N ASN A 121 -4.56 -13.40 8.16
CA ASN A 121 -3.36 -13.90 8.84
C ASN A 121 -3.59 -15.20 9.61
N LEU A 122 -4.83 -15.63 9.77
CA LEU A 122 -5.15 -16.90 10.43
C LEU A 122 -5.21 -18.05 9.42
N ILE A 123 -5.99 -17.89 8.35
CA ILE A 123 -6.31 -18.96 7.40
C ILE A 123 -5.10 -19.54 6.67
N PRO A 124 -4.10 -18.74 6.23
CA PRO A 124 -2.95 -19.28 5.50
C PRO A 124 -2.10 -20.29 6.29
N TRP A 125 -2.23 -20.32 7.62
CA TRP A 125 -1.44 -21.18 8.50
C TRP A 125 -2.19 -22.45 8.97
N LEU A 126 -3.46 -22.63 8.58
CA LEU A 126 -4.29 -23.79 8.89
C LEU A 126 -4.18 -24.86 7.79
#